data_8ac3117a5d6e2404a795fc26ed2274b8
#
_entry.id   8ac3117a5d6e2404a795fc26ed2274b8
#
_cell.length_a   1.000
_cell.length_b   1.000
_cell.length_c   1.000
_cell.angle_alpha   90.00
_cell.angle_beta   90.00
_cell.angle_gamma   90.00
#
_symmetry.space_group_name_H-M   'P 1'
#
loop_
_entity.id
_entity.type
_entity.pdbx_description
1 polymer ?
#
loop_
_entity_poly.entity_id
_entity_poly.type
_entity_poly.pdbx_seq_one_letter_code
_entity_poly.pdbx_strand_id
1 'polypeptide(L)'
;LEKGQTGLSVAYDMPTLMGYDPDHSLSKGEVGKCGVSVYSLPEMEKLFQGIDLKNITVSQTINGPAMVLLAFYIAAAEKQGIKSIHLKGTLQNDILKEFTAQKEWVFPPEPSMRIITDMLSFCTKSMPHYNTISISGYHIREAGSTAAQELAFTLADGFTYIDYGIRAGIDIDEFAPRLSFFFNSHLDFFEEIAKFRAARRIWAKRLRTKYKAKNKKSWKLRFHTQTAGCSLTAQQPENNITRT
;
A
#
# COMPACT_ATOMS: atom_id res chain seq x y z
N LEU A 1 18.43 5.50 10.30
CA LEU A 1 17.95 5.15 11.66
C LEU A 1 18.76 5.89 12.75
N GLU A 2 20.08 6.01 12.60
CA GLU A 2 20.95 6.74 13.56
C GLU A 2 20.54 8.20 13.78
N LYS A 3 19.87 8.82 12.81
CA LYS A 3 19.35 10.20 12.91
C LYS A 3 17.95 10.29 13.53
N GLY A 4 17.46 9.21 14.15
CA GLY A 4 16.17 9.18 14.84
C GLY A 4 14.97 8.77 13.97
N GLN A 5 15.17 8.30 12.76
CA GLN A 5 14.10 7.74 11.93
C GLN A 5 13.56 6.44 12.54
N THR A 6 12.26 6.27 12.49
CA THR A 6 11.54 5.12 13.06
C THR A 6 10.83 4.27 12.01
N GLY A 7 11.02 4.58 10.74
CA GLY A 7 10.39 3.85 9.64
C GLY A 7 11.22 3.88 8.37
N LEU A 8 11.02 2.86 7.55
CA LEU A 8 11.62 2.71 6.23
C LEU A 8 10.53 2.51 5.19
N SER A 9 10.76 3.01 3.98
CA SER A 9 9.96 2.70 2.80
C SER A 9 10.83 1.95 1.80
N VAL A 10 10.34 0.80 1.33
CA VAL A 10 11.03 -0.04 0.36
C VAL A 10 10.28 0.04 -0.95
N ALA A 11 10.96 0.53 -1.99
CA ALA A 11 10.54 0.42 -3.38
C ALA A 11 11.28 -0.76 -4.02
N TYR A 12 10.55 -1.58 -4.77
CA TYR A 12 11.08 -2.73 -5.48
C TYR A 12 11.29 -2.41 -6.96
N ASP A 13 12.21 -3.15 -7.60
CA ASP A 13 12.46 -3.02 -9.02
C ASP A 13 11.36 -3.68 -9.87
N MET A 14 11.33 -3.37 -11.17
CA MET A 14 10.29 -3.89 -12.06
C MET A 14 10.24 -5.42 -12.12
N PRO A 15 11.35 -6.17 -12.16
CA PRO A 15 11.27 -7.63 -12.10
C PRO A 15 10.55 -8.12 -10.84
N THR A 16 10.92 -7.61 -9.66
CA THR A 16 10.26 -7.95 -8.39
C THR A 16 8.77 -7.60 -8.42
N LEU A 17 8.40 -6.41 -8.91
CA LEU A 17 7.00 -5.96 -9.01
C LEU A 17 6.15 -6.86 -9.92
N MET A 18 6.77 -7.38 -11.00
CA MET A 18 6.11 -8.24 -11.99
C MET A 18 6.22 -9.73 -11.66
N GLY A 19 6.93 -10.10 -10.59
CA GLY A 19 7.13 -11.50 -10.19
C GLY A 19 8.08 -12.28 -11.07
N TYR A 20 9.06 -11.60 -11.68
CA TYR A 20 10.13 -12.22 -12.47
C TYR A 20 11.42 -12.36 -11.67
N ASP A 21 12.14 -13.43 -11.91
CA ASP A 21 13.52 -13.57 -11.45
C ASP A 21 14.47 -12.63 -12.23
N PRO A 22 15.60 -12.22 -11.64
CA PRO A 22 16.51 -11.25 -12.28
C PRO A 22 17.18 -11.78 -13.54
N ASP A 23 17.26 -13.10 -13.74
CA ASP A 23 17.80 -13.76 -14.94
C ASP A 23 16.74 -14.00 -16.03
N HIS A 24 15.48 -13.69 -15.78
CA HIS A 24 14.44 -13.78 -16.78
C HIS A 24 14.70 -12.81 -17.95
N SER A 25 14.36 -13.21 -19.18
CA SER A 25 14.65 -12.40 -20.37
C SER A 25 14.07 -10.98 -20.34
N LEU A 26 12.89 -10.80 -19.73
CA LEU A 26 12.24 -9.50 -19.56
C LEU A 26 12.88 -8.64 -18.45
N SER A 27 13.68 -9.23 -17.59
CA SER A 27 14.35 -8.51 -16.49
C SER A 27 15.63 -7.79 -16.95
N LYS A 28 16.11 -8.10 -18.17
CA LYS A 28 17.35 -7.54 -18.70
C LYS A 28 17.31 -6.00 -18.79
N GLY A 29 18.18 -5.36 -18.02
CA GLY A 29 18.30 -3.90 -17.97
C GLY A 29 17.33 -3.22 -17.00
N GLU A 30 16.47 -3.96 -16.29
CA GLU A 30 15.52 -3.43 -15.32
C GLU A 30 15.87 -3.77 -13.85
N VAL A 31 16.76 -4.74 -13.65
CA VAL A 31 17.18 -5.15 -12.29
C VAL A 31 17.81 -3.98 -11.54
N GLY A 32 17.28 -3.65 -10.37
CA GLY A 32 17.78 -2.59 -9.50
C GLY A 32 17.49 -1.16 -9.95
N LYS A 33 16.68 -0.94 -10.98
CA LYS A 33 16.52 0.37 -11.62
C LYS A 33 15.55 1.31 -10.90
N CYS A 34 14.34 0.84 -10.58
CA CYS A 34 13.31 1.65 -9.89
C CYS A 34 13.30 1.42 -8.38
N GLY A 35 14.05 0.44 -7.91
CA GLY A 35 14.05 0.02 -6.52
C GLY A 35 14.98 -1.16 -6.32
N VAL A 36 14.87 -1.82 -5.18
CA VAL A 36 15.71 -2.98 -4.82
C VAL A 36 15.17 -4.26 -5.45
N SER A 37 16.07 -5.11 -5.91
CA SER A 37 15.74 -6.43 -6.42
C SER A 37 15.69 -7.44 -5.29
N VAL A 38 14.49 -8.00 -5.02
CA VAL A 38 14.29 -9.00 -3.96
C VAL A 38 13.48 -10.16 -4.53
N TYR A 39 14.16 -11.17 -4.98
CA TYR A 39 13.58 -12.34 -5.62
C TYR A 39 13.67 -13.61 -4.75
N SER A 40 14.33 -13.52 -3.60
CA SER A 40 14.46 -14.66 -2.67
C SER A 40 14.61 -14.20 -1.23
N LEU A 41 14.48 -15.14 -0.28
CA LEU A 41 14.67 -14.87 1.15
C LEU A 41 16.06 -14.31 1.49
N PRO A 42 17.19 -14.82 0.94
CA PRO A 42 18.52 -14.25 1.21
C PRO A 42 18.63 -12.75 0.87
N GLU A 43 18.02 -12.27 -0.22
CA GLU A 43 18.00 -10.85 -0.56
C GLU A 43 17.20 -10.03 0.44
N MET A 44 16.07 -10.56 0.93
CA MET A 44 15.29 -9.91 1.98
C MET A 44 16.08 -9.83 3.29
N GLU A 45 16.79 -10.89 3.66
CA GLU A 45 17.68 -10.90 4.83
C GLU A 45 18.80 -9.86 4.68
N LYS A 46 19.42 -9.79 3.51
CA LYS A 46 20.49 -8.82 3.19
C LYS A 46 19.96 -7.39 3.25
N LEU A 47 18.75 -7.13 2.73
CA LEU A 47 18.11 -5.83 2.74
C LEU A 47 17.93 -5.29 4.17
N PHE A 48 17.59 -6.16 5.12
CA PHE A 48 17.35 -5.80 6.52
C PHE A 48 18.48 -6.18 7.47
N GLN A 49 19.65 -6.52 6.94
CA GLN A 49 20.80 -6.88 7.76
C GLN A 49 21.21 -5.74 8.69
N GLY A 50 21.30 -6.02 9.98
CA GLY A 50 21.66 -5.03 11.01
C GLY A 50 20.53 -4.06 11.38
N ILE A 51 19.31 -4.27 10.88
CA ILE A 51 18.13 -3.45 11.19
C ILE A 51 17.20 -4.24 12.13
N ASP A 52 16.90 -3.69 13.30
CA ASP A 52 15.95 -4.28 14.24
C ASP A 52 14.51 -4.02 13.78
N LEU A 53 13.93 -5.02 13.12
CA LEU A 53 12.56 -4.94 12.56
C LEU A 53 11.46 -4.81 13.63
N LYS A 54 11.75 -5.09 14.90
CA LYS A 54 10.80 -4.91 16.00
C LYS A 54 10.56 -3.44 16.32
N ASN A 55 11.58 -2.61 16.16
CA ASN A 55 11.55 -1.22 16.61
C ASN A 55 11.27 -0.19 15.51
N ILE A 56 11.13 -0.64 14.25
CA ILE A 56 10.81 0.21 13.12
C ILE A 56 9.47 -0.15 12.48
N THR A 57 8.96 0.73 11.64
CA THR A 57 7.87 0.44 10.69
C THR A 57 8.45 0.27 9.29
N VAL A 58 7.95 -0.71 8.52
CA VAL A 58 8.39 -0.93 7.14
C VAL A 58 7.20 -0.84 6.20
N SER A 59 7.23 0.14 5.30
CA SER A 59 6.28 0.25 4.20
C SER A 59 6.87 -0.39 2.95
N GLN A 60 6.10 -1.24 2.27
CA GLN A 60 6.54 -1.98 1.10
C GLN A 60 5.62 -1.67 -0.09
N THR A 61 6.21 -1.13 -1.15
CA THR A 61 5.51 -0.76 -2.38
C THR A 61 5.47 -1.98 -3.30
N ILE A 62 4.55 -2.90 -3.02
CA ILE A 62 4.39 -4.17 -3.75
C ILE A 62 2.92 -4.55 -3.83
N ASN A 63 2.47 -5.11 -4.96
CA ASN A 63 1.08 -5.45 -5.24
C ASN A 63 0.91 -6.92 -5.68
N GLY A 64 1.09 -7.27 -6.96
CA GLY A 64 0.89 -8.63 -7.42
C GLY A 64 1.63 -9.71 -6.61
N PRO A 65 2.96 -9.60 -6.42
CA PRO A 65 3.74 -10.54 -5.63
C PRO A 65 3.74 -10.28 -4.11
N ALA A 66 2.89 -9.39 -3.60
CA ALA A 66 2.92 -8.94 -2.20
C ALA A 66 2.90 -10.09 -1.17
N MET A 67 2.19 -11.17 -1.47
CA MET A 67 2.14 -12.34 -0.57
C MET A 67 3.51 -12.99 -0.39
N VAL A 68 4.29 -13.08 -1.47
CA VAL A 68 5.64 -13.69 -1.44
C VAL A 68 6.61 -12.78 -0.68
N LEU A 69 6.59 -11.47 -0.99
CA LEU A 69 7.47 -10.50 -0.31
C LEU A 69 7.13 -10.39 1.18
N LEU A 70 5.85 -10.45 1.55
CA LEU A 70 5.44 -10.50 2.95
C LEU A 70 5.94 -11.77 3.64
N ALA A 71 5.87 -12.93 2.98
CA ALA A 71 6.40 -14.19 3.51
C ALA A 71 7.92 -14.10 3.71
N PHE A 72 8.68 -13.56 2.75
CA PHE A 72 10.12 -13.33 2.92
C PHE A 72 10.41 -12.37 4.07
N TYR A 73 9.64 -11.29 4.21
CA TYR A 73 9.80 -10.33 5.29
C TYR A 73 9.56 -10.94 6.67
N ILE A 74 8.50 -11.76 6.82
CA ILE A 74 8.22 -12.50 8.06
C ILE A 74 9.35 -13.48 8.35
N ALA A 75 9.79 -14.29 7.38
CA ALA A 75 10.86 -15.26 7.55
C ALA A 75 12.20 -14.59 7.91
N ALA A 76 12.53 -13.45 7.29
CA ALA A 76 13.72 -12.67 7.65
C ALA A 76 13.64 -12.14 9.10
N ALA A 77 12.47 -11.68 9.54
CA ALA A 77 12.27 -11.26 10.92
C ALA A 77 12.35 -12.44 11.92
N GLU A 78 11.79 -13.59 11.57
CA GLU A 78 11.89 -14.81 12.41
C GLU A 78 13.33 -15.26 12.58
N LYS A 79 14.17 -15.15 11.56
CA LYS A 79 15.63 -15.41 11.68
C LYS A 79 16.34 -14.41 12.60
N GLN A 80 15.79 -13.20 12.77
CA GLN A 80 16.24 -12.25 13.79
C GLN A 80 15.64 -12.53 15.18
N GLY A 81 14.85 -13.60 15.36
CA GLY A 81 14.13 -13.91 16.60
C GLY A 81 12.89 -13.06 16.85
N ILE A 82 12.37 -12.36 15.82
CA ILE A 82 11.23 -11.46 15.93
C ILE A 82 9.97 -12.15 15.39
N LYS A 83 8.96 -12.32 16.24
CA LYS A 83 7.67 -12.91 15.84
C LYS A 83 6.86 -11.91 15.01
N SER A 84 6.08 -12.41 14.06
CA SER A 84 5.21 -11.62 13.17
C SER A 84 4.27 -10.66 13.91
N ILE A 85 3.80 -11.01 15.09
CA ILE A 85 2.95 -10.17 15.93
C ILE A 85 3.58 -8.82 16.33
N HIS A 86 4.90 -8.72 16.31
CA HIS A 86 5.64 -7.50 16.64
C HIS A 86 5.94 -6.62 15.42
N LEU A 87 5.75 -7.14 14.22
CA LEU A 87 6.03 -6.40 13.00
C LEU A 87 5.01 -5.29 12.78
N LYS A 88 5.52 -4.13 12.35
CA LYS A 88 4.74 -2.92 12.10
C LYS A 88 5.05 -2.43 10.68
N GLY A 89 4.03 -1.97 9.99
CA GLY A 89 4.26 -1.45 8.64
C GLY A 89 3.01 -1.42 7.80
N THR A 90 3.23 -1.33 6.49
CA THR A 90 2.17 -1.26 5.50
C THR A 90 2.61 -1.97 4.22
N LEU A 91 1.76 -2.83 3.68
CA LEU A 91 1.84 -3.23 2.28
C LEU A 91 0.97 -2.30 1.43
N GLN A 92 1.40 -2.00 0.21
CA GLN A 92 0.51 -1.38 -0.75
C GLN A 92 -0.61 -2.35 -1.12
N ASN A 93 -0.29 -3.49 -1.70
CA ASN A 93 -1.18 -4.65 -1.89
C ASN A 93 -2.57 -4.29 -2.45
N ASP A 94 -2.62 -3.24 -3.28
CA ASP A 94 -3.84 -2.75 -3.93
C ASP A 94 -3.86 -3.23 -5.37
N ILE A 95 -4.49 -4.39 -5.60
CA ILE A 95 -4.52 -4.99 -6.93
C ILE A 95 -5.54 -4.31 -7.87
N LEU A 96 -6.62 -3.76 -7.33
CA LEU A 96 -7.66 -3.15 -8.15
C LEU A 96 -7.11 -1.94 -8.90
N LYS A 97 -6.29 -1.10 -8.26
CA LYS A 97 -5.63 0.01 -8.97
C LYS A 97 -4.62 -0.46 -10.02
N GLU A 98 -4.09 -1.66 -9.92
CA GLU A 98 -3.21 -2.21 -10.95
C GLU A 98 -3.97 -2.47 -12.25
N PHE A 99 -5.20 -2.99 -12.17
CA PHE A 99 -6.02 -3.19 -13.36
C PHE A 99 -6.50 -1.87 -13.97
N THR A 100 -6.73 -0.85 -13.17
CA THR A 100 -7.27 0.43 -13.63
C THR A 100 -6.19 1.41 -14.07
N ALA A 101 -5.05 1.50 -13.37
CA ALA A 101 -4.07 2.57 -13.55
C ALA A 101 -2.64 2.10 -13.80
N GLN A 102 -2.02 1.34 -12.87
CA GLN A 102 -0.57 1.09 -12.88
C GLN A 102 -0.14 -0.08 -13.78
N LYS A 103 -1.00 -1.10 -13.96
CA LYS A 103 -0.80 -2.25 -14.87
C LYS A 103 0.23 -3.29 -14.43
N GLU A 104 0.67 -3.30 -13.19
CA GLU A 104 1.62 -4.26 -12.62
C GLU A 104 0.89 -5.43 -11.94
N TRP A 105 0.09 -6.18 -12.69
CA TRP A 105 -0.65 -7.34 -12.18
C TRP A 105 -0.02 -8.65 -12.66
N VAL A 106 -0.06 -9.68 -11.81
CA VAL A 106 0.49 -11.02 -12.08
C VAL A 106 -0.63 -12.03 -12.38
N PHE A 107 -1.73 -11.95 -11.63
CA PHE A 107 -2.85 -12.87 -11.75
C PHE A 107 -4.12 -12.15 -12.26
N PRO A 108 -5.09 -12.87 -12.84
CA PRO A 108 -6.39 -12.30 -13.17
C PRO A 108 -7.13 -11.76 -11.93
N PRO A 109 -8.19 -10.93 -12.10
CA PRO A 109 -8.84 -10.23 -10.99
C PRO A 109 -9.32 -11.13 -9.84
N GLU A 110 -10.08 -12.18 -10.13
CA GLU A 110 -10.65 -13.05 -9.09
C GLU A 110 -9.59 -13.81 -8.27
N PRO A 111 -8.58 -14.49 -8.86
CA PRO A 111 -7.46 -15.04 -8.10
C PRO A 111 -6.71 -14.00 -7.28
N SER A 112 -6.49 -12.81 -7.82
CA SER A 112 -5.84 -11.70 -7.10
C SER A 112 -6.65 -11.28 -5.87
N MET A 113 -7.96 -11.11 -6.01
CA MET A 113 -8.85 -10.75 -4.89
C MET A 113 -8.90 -11.82 -3.81
N ARG A 114 -8.85 -13.11 -4.21
CA ARG A 114 -8.73 -14.22 -3.26
C ARG A 114 -7.44 -14.11 -2.44
N ILE A 115 -6.29 -13.93 -3.11
CA ILE A 115 -4.99 -13.79 -2.43
C ILE A 115 -5.02 -12.63 -1.42
N ILE A 116 -5.52 -11.47 -1.82
CA ILE A 116 -5.63 -10.29 -0.93
C ILE A 116 -6.53 -10.58 0.26
N THR A 117 -7.64 -11.29 0.06
CA THR A 117 -8.55 -11.65 1.13
C THR A 117 -7.92 -12.62 2.12
N ASP A 118 -7.16 -13.60 1.63
CA ASP A 118 -6.39 -14.53 2.46
C ASP A 118 -5.32 -13.79 3.27
N MET A 119 -4.59 -12.85 2.64
CA MET A 119 -3.63 -11.99 3.32
C MET A 119 -4.29 -11.11 4.39
N LEU A 120 -5.47 -10.56 4.08
CA LEU A 120 -6.24 -9.75 5.03
C LEU A 120 -6.61 -10.58 6.28
N SER A 121 -7.10 -11.81 6.07
CA SER A 121 -7.42 -12.74 7.15
C SER A 121 -6.19 -13.11 7.98
N PHE A 122 -5.08 -13.43 7.32
CA PHE A 122 -3.82 -13.78 7.98
C PHE A 122 -3.29 -12.62 8.82
N CYS A 123 -3.17 -11.42 8.22
CA CYS A 123 -2.61 -10.25 8.92
C CYS A 123 -3.50 -9.80 10.07
N THR A 124 -4.83 -9.87 9.94
CA THR A 124 -5.76 -9.54 11.03
C THR A 124 -5.49 -10.39 12.26
N LYS A 125 -5.17 -11.68 12.09
CA LYS A 125 -4.91 -12.61 13.19
C LYS A 125 -3.46 -12.59 13.69
N SER A 126 -2.50 -12.53 12.77
CA SER A 126 -1.08 -12.81 13.06
C SER A 126 -0.20 -11.56 13.10
N MET A 127 -0.67 -10.42 12.56
CA MET A 127 0.08 -9.18 12.44
C MET A 127 -0.78 -7.94 12.81
N PRO A 128 -1.25 -7.82 14.06
CA PRO A 128 -2.26 -6.81 14.44
C PRO A 128 -1.77 -5.36 14.32
N HIS A 129 -0.48 -5.14 14.13
CA HIS A 129 0.14 -3.84 13.95
C HIS A 129 0.48 -3.50 12.49
N TYR A 130 0.13 -4.40 11.56
CA TYR A 130 0.45 -4.26 10.14
C TYR A 130 -0.78 -3.81 9.33
N ASN A 131 -0.61 -2.85 8.43
CA ASN A 131 -1.66 -2.42 7.52
C ASN A 131 -1.54 -3.27 6.24
N THR A 132 -2.53 -4.11 5.99
CA THR A 132 -2.48 -5.11 4.92
C THR A 132 -2.63 -4.51 3.54
N ILE A 133 -3.36 -3.38 3.45
CA ILE A 133 -3.64 -2.70 2.17
C ILE A 133 -3.49 -1.20 2.35
N SER A 134 -2.86 -0.55 1.37
CA SER A 134 -2.89 0.89 1.16
C SER A 134 -3.61 1.18 -0.16
N ILE A 135 -4.90 1.47 -0.08
CA ILE A 135 -5.78 1.65 -1.24
C ILE A 135 -5.42 2.96 -1.94
N SER A 136 -4.98 2.88 -3.20
CA SER A 136 -4.20 3.92 -3.84
C SER A 136 -4.96 4.69 -4.92
N GLY A 137 -5.38 5.89 -4.60
CA GLY A 137 -5.86 6.89 -5.56
C GLY A 137 -4.74 7.64 -6.29
N TYR A 138 -3.55 7.72 -5.68
CA TYR A 138 -2.39 8.40 -6.23
C TYR A 138 -2.11 7.99 -7.69
N HIS A 139 -2.01 6.70 -7.96
CA HIS A 139 -1.71 6.17 -9.29
C HIS A 139 -2.82 6.48 -10.30
N ILE A 140 -4.07 6.46 -9.86
CA ILE A 140 -5.23 6.82 -10.68
C ILE A 140 -5.15 8.29 -11.07
N ARG A 141 -4.78 9.16 -10.13
CA ARG A 141 -4.61 10.60 -10.39
C ARG A 141 -3.44 10.89 -11.33
N GLU A 142 -2.29 10.26 -11.11
CA GLU A 142 -1.10 10.38 -11.96
C GLU A 142 -1.35 9.84 -13.39
N ALA A 143 -2.25 8.86 -13.52
CA ALA A 143 -2.70 8.37 -14.83
C ALA A 143 -3.64 9.34 -15.58
N GLY A 144 -3.95 10.51 -14.98
CA GLY A 144 -4.68 11.60 -15.65
C GLY A 144 -6.14 11.78 -15.22
N SER A 145 -6.60 11.12 -14.15
CA SER A 145 -7.96 11.33 -13.64
C SER A 145 -8.11 12.70 -12.98
N THR A 146 -9.35 13.21 -12.90
CA THR A 146 -9.69 14.37 -12.08
C THR A 146 -9.64 14.01 -10.58
N ALA A 147 -9.62 15.01 -9.70
CA ALA A 147 -9.68 14.79 -8.26
C ALA A 147 -10.98 14.06 -7.84
N ALA A 148 -12.09 14.35 -8.47
CA ALA A 148 -13.37 13.67 -8.22
C ALA A 148 -13.33 12.19 -8.67
N GLN A 149 -12.73 11.90 -9.82
CA GLN A 149 -12.54 10.52 -10.32
C GLN A 149 -11.57 9.74 -9.43
N GLU A 150 -10.44 10.34 -9.05
CA GLU A 150 -9.51 9.74 -8.08
C GLU A 150 -10.28 9.31 -6.82
N LEU A 151 -11.03 10.23 -6.22
CA LEU A 151 -11.79 9.95 -5.01
C LEU A 151 -12.83 8.85 -5.21
N ALA A 152 -13.59 8.91 -6.31
CA ALA A 152 -14.66 7.97 -6.59
C ALA A 152 -14.13 6.55 -6.79
N PHE A 153 -13.09 6.38 -7.60
CA PHE A 153 -12.50 5.07 -7.91
C PHE A 153 -11.80 4.50 -6.68
N THR A 154 -11.02 5.29 -5.97
CA THR A 154 -10.33 4.85 -4.75
C THR A 154 -11.31 4.38 -3.66
N LEU A 155 -12.41 5.10 -3.45
CA LEU A 155 -13.42 4.67 -2.49
C LEU A 155 -14.21 3.45 -2.98
N ALA A 156 -14.44 3.30 -4.29
CA ALA A 156 -15.05 2.11 -4.86
C ALA A 156 -14.17 0.87 -4.62
N ASP A 157 -12.87 0.97 -4.87
CA ASP A 157 -11.90 -0.08 -4.56
C ASP A 157 -11.92 -0.43 -3.07
N GLY A 158 -11.89 0.60 -2.20
CA GLY A 158 -11.97 0.39 -0.75
C GLY A 158 -13.24 -0.35 -0.30
N PHE A 159 -14.38 -0.01 -0.87
CA PHE A 159 -15.63 -0.71 -0.57
C PHE A 159 -15.65 -2.13 -1.14
N THR A 160 -15.01 -2.36 -2.27
CA THR A 160 -14.85 -3.70 -2.84
C THR A 160 -14.02 -4.59 -1.93
N TYR A 161 -12.88 -4.10 -1.41
CA TYR A 161 -12.08 -4.84 -0.43
C TYR A 161 -12.87 -5.16 0.85
N ILE A 162 -13.70 -4.24 1.33
CA ILE A 162 -14.59 -4.52 2.47
C ILE A 162 -15.60 -5.63 2.13
N ASP A 163 -16.24 -5.56 0.97
CA ASP A 163 -17.24 -6.55 0.55
C ASP A 163 -16.60 -7.96 0.45
N TYR A 164 -15.36 -8.07 -0.06
CA TYR A 164 -14.62 -9.34 -0.09
C TYR A 164 -14.22 -9.83 1.31
N GLY A 165 -13.73 -8.95 2.19
CA GLY A 165 -13.38 -9.32 3.56
C GLY A 165 -14.58 -9.84 4.36
N ILE A 166 -15.75 -9.19 4.23
CA ILE A 166 -17.00 -9.63 4.87
C ILE A 166 -17.47 -10.97 4.30
N ARG A 167 -17.42 -11.17 2.98
CA ARG A 167 -17.76 -12.46 2.35
C ARG A 167 -16.88 -13.61 2.83
N ALA A 168 -15.63 -13.32 3.15
CA ALA A 168 -14.70 -14.30 3.73
C ALA A 168 -14.92 -14.55 5.23
N GLY A 169 -15.95 -13.94 5.83
CA GLY A 169 -16.30 -14.12 7.23
C GLY A 169 -15.45 -13.34 8.24
N ILE A 170 -14.69 -12.33 7.79
CA ILE A 170 -13.89 -11.50 8.68
C ILE A 170 -14.78 -10.38 9.23
N ASP A 171 -14.77 -10.16 10.54
CA ASP A 171 -15.49 -9.04 11.16
C ASP A 171 -14.92 -7.72 10.67
N ILE A 172 -15.81 -6.84 10.19
CA ILE A 172 -15.42 -5.53 9.67
C ILE A 172 -14.67 -4.69 10.70
N ASP A 173 -14.99 -4.78 11.96
CA ASP A 173 -14.38 -4.01 13.03
C ASP A 173 -12.99 -4.55 13.45
N GLU A 174 -12.62 -5.74 12.97
CA GLU A 174 -11.27 -6.28 13.13
C GLU A 174 -10.32 -5.77 12.05
N PHE A 175 -10.73 -5.73 10.77
CA PHE A 175 -9.83 -5.39 9.68
C PHE A 175 -9.94 -3.94 9.18
N ALA A 176 -11.15 -3.34 9.16
CA ALA A 176 -11.33 -1.99 8.62
C ALA A 176 -10.47 -0.92 9.33
N PRO A 177 -10.18 -1.01 10.65
CA PRO A 177 -9.25 -0.09 11.29
C PRO A 177 -7.81 -0.15 10.76
N ARG A 178 -7.46 -1.22 10.04
CA ARG A 178 -6.13 -1.44 9.45
C ARG A 178 -6.05 -1.10 7.97
N LEU A 179 -7.17 -0.85 7.32
CA LEU A 179 -7.16 -0.32 5.96
C LEU A 179 -6.58 1.09 5.98
N SER A 180 -5.70 1.36 5.05
CA SER A 180 -5.15 2.70 4.81
C SER A 180 -5.35 3.09 3.36
N PHE A 181 -5.16 4.38 3.08
CA PHE A 181 -5.35 4.93 1.74
C PHE A 181 -4.12 5.74 1.33
N PHE A 182 -4.00 5.96 0.04
CA PHE A 182 -2.93 6.76 -0.54
C PHE A 182 -3.51 7.67 -1.61
N PHE A 183 -3.52 8.97 -1.35
CA PHE A 183 -4.03 9.99 -2.25
C PHE A 183 -2.93 10.86 -2.82
N ASN A 184 -3.23 11.47 -3.97
CA ASN A 184 -2.44 12.54 -4.56
C ASN A 184 -2.78 13.87 -3.88
N SER A 185 -1.83 14.80 -3.82
CA SER A 185 -2.07 16.21 -3.52
C SER A 185 -1.58 17.05 -4.70
N HIS A 186 -2.53 17.64 -5.42
CA HIS A 186 -2.30 18.38 -6.66
C HIS A 186 -2.33 19.90 -6.45
N LEU A 187 -2.23 20.67 -7.53
CA LEU A 187 -2.07 22.13 -7.52
C LEU A 187 -3.30 22.92 -7.06
N ASP A 188 -4.52 22.42 -7.29
CA ASP A 188 -5.72 23.13 -6.87
C ASP A 188 -5.97 22.96 -5.37
N PHE A 189 -5.53 23.93 -4.59
CA PHE A 189 -5.55 23.89 -3.13
C PHE A 189 -6.95 23.65 -2.54
N PHE A 190 -7.96 24.35 -3.03
CA PHE A 190 -9.32 24.24 -2.50
C PHE A 190 -10.00 22.94 -2.94
N GLU A 191 -9.76 22.47 -4.17
CA GLU A 191 -10.27 21.18 -4.64
C GLU A 191 -9.68 20.03 -3.82
N GLU A 192 -8.38 20.07 -3.54
CA GLU A 192 -7.71 19.05 -2.74
C GLU A 192 -8.21 19.02 -1.29
N ILE A 193 -8.41 20.17 -0.65
CA ILE A 193 -9.05 20.25 0.67
C ILE A 193 -10.45 19.64 0.64
N ALA A 194 -11.26 20.00 -0.36
CA ALA A 194 -12.61 19.48 -0.53
C ALA A 194 -12.60 17.95 -0.74
N LYS A 195 -11.69 17.45 -1.57
CA LYS A 195 -11.49 16.00 -1.81
C LYS A 195 -11.23 15.24 -0.51
N PHE A 196 -10.26 15.66 0.30
CA PHE A 196 -9.95 14.98 1.55
C PHE A 196 -11.07 15.06 2.58
N ARG A 197 -11.80 16.16 2.64
CA ARG A 197 -12.99 16.29 3.49
C ARG A 197 -14.12 15.37 3.05
N ALA A 198 -14.37 15.32 1.73
CA ALA A 198 -15.37 14.43 1.13
C ALA A 198 -15.01 12.95 1.37
N ALA A 199 -13.74 12.58 1.15
CA ALA A 199 -13.22 11.23 1.37
C ALA A 199 -13.58 10.72 2.79
N ARG A 200 -13.18 11.48 3.81
CA ARG A 200 -13.44 11.13 5.21
C ARG A 200 -14.95 11.02 5.53
N ARG A 201 -15.74 11.94 4.99
CA ARG A 201 -17.19 11.97 5.23
C ARG A 201 -17.89 10.79 4.57
N ILE A 202 -17.56 10.49 3.31
CA ILE A 202 -18.18 9.39 2.55
C ILE A 202 -17.82 8.05 3.19
N TRP A 203 -16.55 7.84 3.50
CA TRP A 203 -16.07 6.64 4.18
C TRP A 203 -16.82 6.41 5.50
N ALA A 204 -16.75 7.35 6.40
CA ALA A 204 -17.39 7.24 7.70
C ALA A 204 -18.89 6.98 7.62
N LYS A 205 -19.59 7.69 6.71
CA LYS A 205 -21.03 7.49 6.48
C LYS A 205 -21.30 6.07 6.01
N ARG A 206 -20.56 5.58 5.00
CA ARG A 206 -20.77 4.27 4.39
C ARG A 206 -20.49 3.12 5.34
N LEU A 207 -19.38 3.21 6.12
CA LEU A 207 -19.03 2.21 7.12
C LEU A 207 -20.12 2.09 8.20
N ARG A 208 -20.68 3.22 8.64
CA ARG A 208 -21.76 3.24 9.63
C ARG A 208 -23.09 2.75 9.08
N THR A 209 -23.49 3.22 7.89
CA THR A 209 -24.87 2.99 7.40
C THR A 209 -25.03 1.71 6.61
N LYS A 210 -24.12 1.42 5.64
CA LYS A 210 -24.18 0.20 4.81
C LYS A 210 -23.61 -0.99 5.57
N TYR A 211 -22.40 -0.84 6.11
CA TYR A 211 -21.65 -1.96 6.68
C TYR A 211 -21.90 -2.19 8.18
N LYS A 212 -22.61 -1.26 8.82
CA LYS A 212 -22.98 -1.37 10.26
C LYS A 212 -21.78 -1.55 11.21
N ALA A 213 -20.60 -1.07 10.80
CA ALA A 213 -19.42 -1.08 11.65
C ALA A 213 -19.69 -0.32 12.97
N LYS A 214 -19.31 -0.92 14.09
CA LYS A 214 -19.57 -0.39 15.45
C LYS A 214 -18.36 0.35 16.02
N ASN A 215 -17.14 -0.07 15.62
CA ASN A 215 -15.91 0.52 16.12
C ASN A 215 -15.66 1.89 15.46
N LYS A 216 -15.52 2.93 16.28
CA LYS A 216 -15.19 4.28 15.78
C LYS A 216 -13.88 4.34 14.99
N LYS A 217 -12.93 3.42 15.23
CA LYS A 217 -11.69 3.33 14.46
C LYS A 217 -11.94 2.89 13.02
N SER A 218 -12.95 2.05 12.76
CA SER A 218 -13.35 1.62 11.42
C SER A 218 -13.90 2.77 10.57
N TRP A 219 -14.49 3.79 11.19
CA TRP A 219 -15.04 4.95 10.49
C TRP A 219 -13.98 5.98 10.06
N LYS A 220 -12.74 5.86 10.59
CA LYS A 220 -11.66 6.79 10.26
C LYS A 220 -11.02 6.36 8.95
N LEU A 221 -11.08 7.24 7.95
CA LEU A 221 -10.27 7.09 6.75
C LEU A 221 -8.85 7.55 7.08
N ARG A 222 -7.93 6.59 7.19
CA ARG A 222 -6.51 6.83 7.42
C ARG A 222 -5.81 6.85 6.09
N PHE A 223 -5.02 7.88 5.82
CA PHE A 223 -4.35 7.98 4.53
C PHE A 223 -2.99 8.66 4.63
N HIS A 224 -2.15 8.31 3.70
CA HIS A 224 -0.97 9.03 3.27
C HIS A 224 -1.32 9.89 2.07
N THR A 225 -0.62 11.00 1.90
CA THR A 225 -0.75 11.87 0.73
C THR A 225 0.64 12.17 0.18
N GLN A 226 0.76 12.12 -1.13
CA GLN A 226 1.99 12.50 -1.83
C GLN A 226 1.71 13.67 -2.77
N THR A 227 2.63 14.61 -2.81
CA THR A 227 2.63 15.71 -3.77
C THR A 227 2.65 15.15 -5.19
N ALA A 228 1.77 15.67 -6.05
CA ALA A 228 1.73 15.27 -7.46
C ALA A 228 3.07 15.53 -8.15
N GLY A 229 3.58 14.53 -8.87
CA GLY A 229 4.85 14.67 -9.59
C GLY A 229 4.84 15.82 -10.60
N CYS A 230 3.70 16.07 -11.25
CA CYS A 230 3.55 17.18 -12.21
C CYS A 230 3.55 18.58 -11.57
N SER A 231 3.45 18.71 -10.25
CA SER A 231 3.57 19.99 -9.55
C SER A 231 5.03 20.44 -9.35
N LEU A 232 5.97 19.53 -9.56
CA LEU A 232 7.40 19.80 -9.47
C LEU A 232 7.96 20.05 -10.87
N THR A 233 8.82 21.06 -11.00
CA THR A 233 9.34 21.46 -12.32
C THR A 233 10.87 21.51 -12.32
N ALA A 234 11.48 21.32 -13.49
CA ALA A 234 12.91 21.52 -13.70
C ALA A 234 13.29 23.00 -13.71
N GLN A 235 12.33 23.88 -14.06
CA GLN A 235 12.52 25.32 -14.01
C GLN A 235 12.46 25.78 -12.55
N GLN A 236 13.49 26.54 -12.13
CA GLN A 236 13.59 27.02 -10.76
C GLN A 236 13.45 25.88 -9.72
N PRO A 237 14.37 24.89 -9.76
CA PRO A 237 14.23 23.66 -8.99
C PRO A 237 14.19 23.89 -7.46
N GLU A 238 14.82 24.96 -6.97
CA GLU A 238 14.78 25.35 -5.55
C GLU A 238 13.38 25.68 -5.05
N ASN A 239 12.49 26.13 -5.93
CA ASN A 239 11.09 26.38 -5.59
C ASN A 239 10.30 25.08 -5.34
N ASN A 240 10.85 23.92 -5.69
CA ASN A 240 10.22 22.63 -5.43
C ASN A 240 10.13 22.33 -3.93
N ILE A 241 11.01 22.91 -3.11
CA ILE A 241 10.90 22.83 -1.65
C ILE A 241 9.58 23.42 -1.16
N THR A 242 9.16 24.57 -1.73
CA THR A 242 7.89 25.21 -1.38
C THR A 242 6.68 24.54 -2.04
N ARG A 243 6.86 23.97 -3.25
CA ARG A 243 5.79 23.27 -3.97
C ARG A 243 5.43 21.92 -3.35
N THR A 244 6.36 21.28 -2.62
CA THR A 244 6.16 20.01 -1.92
C THR A 244 5.45 20.21 -0.59
#